data_ff38ea97dde294076ca54ea59b171230
#
_entry.id   ff38ea97dde294076ca54ea59b171230
#
_cell.length_a   1.000
_cell.length_b   1.000
_cell.length_c   1.000
_cell.angle_alpha   90.00
_cell.angle_beta   90.00
_cell.angle_gamma   90.00
#
_symmetry.space_group_name_H-M   'P 1'
#
loop_
_entity.id
_entity.type
_entity.pdbx_description
1 polymer ?
#
loop_
_entity_poly.entity_id
_entity_poly.type
_entity_poly.pdbx_seq_one_letter_code
_entity_poly.pdbx_strand_id
1 'polypeptide(L)'
;MTPSPTSPPSLPRVLGPWIATAIVVGTVIGSGVFKKPHEVAKNIDHFGLILAAWVLVGALAMLGALALAEVAVILPRAGGNYVFLREAYGRLAGFLWGWTDFWMIRTGSIAALAAVFSESIHDVIRQTRGLESGVRVFGFWVEQSMTVAVIAALTLVNI
;
A
#
# COMPACT_ATOMS: atom_id res chain seq x y z
N MET A 1 -42.22 -8.51 32.63
CA MET A 1 -41.51 -8.96 31.41
C MET A 1 -40.44 -7.93 31.10
N THR A 2 -39.19 -8.17 31.49
CA THR A 2 -38.07 -7.30 31.17
C THR A 2 -37.64 -7.61 29.74
N PRO A 3 -37.49 -6.64 28.83
CA PRO A 3 -37.00 -6.91 27.49
C PRO A 3 -35.55 -7.44 27.58
N SER A 4 -35.29 -8.56 26.92
CA SER A 4 -33.95 -9.14 26.83
C SER A 4 -33.00 -8.14 26.17
N PRO A 5 -31.73 -8.03 26.65
CA PRO A 5 -30.74 -7.17 25.99
C PRO A 5 -30.60 -7.56 24.55
N THR A 6 -30.97 -6.67 23.65
CA THR A 6 -30.79 -6.84 22.19
C THR A 6 -29.30 -7.05 21.91
N SER A 7 -28.98 -8.22 21.38
CA SER A 7 -27.63 -8.50 20.89
C SER A 7 -27.18 -7.37 19.95
N PRO A 8 -25.94 -6.88 20.05
CA PRO A 8 -25.48 -5.83 19.17
C PRO A 8 -25.63 -6.25 17.72
N PRO A 9 -26.04 -5.35 16.81
CA PRO A 9 -26.28 -5.67 15.42
C PRO A 9 -25.02 -6.29 14.82
N SER A 10 -25.12 -7.57 14.47
CA SER A 10 -24.03 -8.25 13.76
C SER A 10 -23.98 -7.72 12.33
N LEU A 11 -22.80 -7.26 11.88
CA LEU A 11 -22.61 -6.86 10.50
C LEU A 11 -22.93 -8.02 9.56
N PRO A 12 -23.75 -7.82 8.51
CA PRO A 12 -24.08 -8.87 7.57
C PRO A 12 -22.81 -9.31 6.81
N ARG A 13 -22.59 -10.62 6.71
CA ARG A 13 -21.48 -11.20 5.94
C ARG A 13 -21.81 -11.19 4.45
N VAL A 14 -21.56 -10.06 3.77
CA VAL A 14 -21.90 -9.84 2.36
C VAL A 14 -20.70 -10.16 1.43
N LEU A 15 -19.48 -10.16 1.96
CA LEU A 15 -18.27 -10.38 1.17
C LEU A 15 -17.94 -11.88 1.08
N GLY A 16 -18.06 -12.41 -0.13
CA GLY A 16 -17.57 -13.76 -0.44
C GLY A 16 -16.03 -13.79 -0.58
N PRO A 17 -15.41 -14.99 -0.56
CA PRO A 17 -13.95 -15.13 -0.60
C PRO A 17 -13.34 -14.53 -1.89
N TRP A 18 -14.01 -14.61 -3.01
CA TRP A 18 -13.55 -14.03 -4.28
C TRP A 18 -13.51 -12.50 -4.26
N ILE A 19 -14.53 -11.87 -3.67
CA ILE A 19 -14.57 -10.40 -3.54
C ILE A 19 -13.49 -9.94 -2.57
N ALA A 20 -13.32 -10.63 -1.44
CA ALA A 20 -12.27 -10.33 -0.48
C ALA A 20 -10.87 -10.46 -1.12
N THR A 21 -10.63 -11.52 -1.88
CA THR A 21 -9.37 -11.71 -2.62
C THR A 21 -9.14 -10.59 -3.64
N ALA A 22 -10.16 -10.20 -4.41
CA ALA A 22 -10.04 -9.13 -5.39
C ALA A 22 -9.69 -7.78 -4.74
N ILE A 23 -10.29 -7.46 -3.59
CA ILE A 23 -9.97 -6.25 -2.83
C ILE A 23 -8.52 -6.29 -2.35
N VAL A 24 -8.07 -7.42 -1.78
CA VAL A 24 -6.68 -7.57 -1.30
C VAL A 24 -5.68 -7.43 -2.46
N VAL A 25 -5.91 -8.13 -3.58
CA VAL A 25 -5.05 -8.02 -4.76
C VAL A 25 -5.00 -6.59 -5.28
N GLY A 26 -6.16 -5.91 -5.36
CA GLY A 26 -6.23 -4.51 -5.80
C GLY A 26 -5.48 -3.54 -4.88
N THR A 27 -5.47 -3.79 -3.56
CA THR A 27 -4.73 -2.95 -2.61
C THR A 27 -3.22 -3.24 -2.59
N VAL A 28 -2.81 -4.47 -2.92
CA VAL A 28 -1.39 -4.87 -2.98
C VAL A 28 -0.72 -4.40 -4.26
N ILE A 29 -1.45 -4.39 -5.39
CA ILE A 29 -0.93 -3.90 -6.67
C ILE A 29 -0.77 -2.38 -6.58
N GLY A 30 0.46 -1.93 -6.36
CA GLY A 30 0.83 -0.51 -6.35
C GLY A 30 1.69 -0.13 -7.55
N SER A 31 2.13 1.12 -7.60
CA SER A 31 3.02 1.65 -8.65
C SER A 31 4.37 0.90 -8.77
N GLY A 32 4.78 0.21 -7.70
CA GLY A 32 6.03 -0.55 -7.66
C GLY A 32 6.10 -1.67 -8.69
N VAL A 33 4.98 -2.33 -9.01
CA VAL A 33 4.94 -3.42 -9.99
C VAL A 33 5.32 -2.96 -11.40
N PHE A 34 5.10 -1.70 -11.73
CA PHE A 34 5.41 -1.12 -13.04
C PHE A 34 6.84 -0.56 -13.12
N LYS A 35 7.37 0.00 -12.02
CA LYS A 35 8.69 0.66 -12.00
C LYS A 35 9.82 -0.26 -11.54
N LYS A 36 9.59 -1.10 -10.54
CA LYS A 36 10.64 -1.93 -9.92
C LYS A 36 11.27 -2.98 -10.83
N PRO A 37 10.56 -3.67 -11.74
CA PRO A 37 11.20 -4.60 -12.65
C PRO A 37 12.30 -3.97 -13.52
N HIS A 38 12.06 -2.75 -14.01
CA HIS A 38 13.02 -2.00 -14.79
C HIS A 38 14.26 -1.59 -13.97
N GLU A 39 14.06 -1.13 -12.74
CA GLU A 39 15.17 -0.76 -11.84
C GLU A 39 16.02 -1.97 -11.45
N VAL A 40 15.39 -3.12 -11.21
CA VAL A 40 16.10 -4.36 -10.91
C VAL A 40 16.90 -4.83 -12.14
N ALA A 41 16.31 -4.78 -13.34
CA ALA A 41 16.96 -5.18 -14.58
C ALA A 41 18.18 -4.30 -14.92
N LYS A 42 18.18 -3.02 -14.54
CA LYS A 42 19.36 -2.14 -14.72
C LYS A 42 20.56 -2.52 -13.85
N ASN A 43 20.32 -3.12 -12.70
CA ASN A 43 21.36 -3.41 -11.71
C ASN A 43 21.84 -4.87 -11.74
N ILE A 44 21.13 -5.75 -12.43
CA ILE A 44 21.43 -7.18 -12.49
C ILE A 44 21.42 -7.61 -13.96
N ASP A 45 22.60 -7.95 -14.49
CA ASP A 45 22.77 -8.34 -15.91
C ASP A 45 22.28 -9.76 -16.23
N HIS A 46 21.98 -10.59 -15.23
CA HIS A 46 21.56 -11.96 -15.39
C HIS A 46 20.07 -12.17 -15.14
N PHE A 47 19.32 -12.45 -16.19
CA PHE A 47 17.87 -12.72 -16.10
C PHE A 47 17.50 -13.82 -15.10
N GLY A 48 18.32 -14.90 -15.03
CA GLY A 48 18.10 -15.98 -14.07
C GLY A 48 18.17 -15.54 -12.60
N LEU A 49 19.07 -14.61 -12.27
CA LEU A 49 19.18 -14.06 -10.92
C LEU A 49 17.99 -13.16 -10.59
N ILE A 50 17.51 -12.38 -11.55
CA ILE A 50 16.30 -11.56 -11.38
C ILE A 50 15.11 -12.45 -11.07
N LEU A 51 14.91 -13.50 -11.87
CA LEU A 51 13.80 -14.44 -11.68
C LEU A 51 13.88 -15.17 -10.33
N ALA A 52 15.08 -15.65 -9.97
CA ALA A 52 15.31 -16.31 -8.70
C ALA A 52 15.02 -15.39 -7.51
N ALA A 53 15.45 -14.13 -7.56
CA ALA A 53 15.14 -13.12 -6.54
C ALA A 53 13.62 -12.89 -6.39
N TRP A 54 12.90 -12.74 -7.51
CA TRP A 54 11.45 -12.56 -7.48
C TRP A 54 10.71 -13.76 -6.89
N VAL A 55 11.10 -14.98 -7.29
CA VAL A 55 10.51 -16.22 -6.76
C VAL A 55 10.78 -16.37 -5.27
N LEU A 56 12.02 -16.12 -4.85
CA LEU A 56 12.41 -16.24 -3.44
C LEU A 56 11.68 -15.23 -2.55
N VAL A 57 11.64 -13.96 -2.96
CA VAL A 57 10.91 -12.91 -2.23
C VAL A 57 9.42 -13.19 -2.21
N GLY A 58 8.85 -13.65 -3.34
CA GLY A 58 7.45 -14.06 -3.42
C GLY A 58 7.11 -15.21 -2.47
N ALA A 59 7.97 -16.22 -2.39
CA ALA A 59 7.80 -17.35 -1.46
C ALA A 59 7.87 -16.88 0.01
N LEU A 60 8.82 -16.02 0.36
CA LEU A 60 8.93 -15.44 1.70
C LEU A 60 7.70 -14.60 2.06
N ALA A 61 7.22 -13.79 1.13
CA ALA A 61 6.00 -13.00 1.32
C ALA A 61 4.77 -13.88 1.53
N MET A 62 4.67 -14.99 0.79
CA MET A 62 3.58 -15.97 0.95
C MET A 62 3.61 -16.63 2.32
N LEU A 63 4.79 -17.04 2.81
CA LEU A 63 4.94 -17.60 4.17
C LEU A 63 4.51 -16.58 5.24
N GLY A 64 4.90 -15.31 5.09
CA GLY A 64 4.45 -14.23 5.98
C GLY A 64 2.94 -14.03 5.96
N ALA A 65 2.32 -14.08 4.79
CA ALA A 65 0.88 -13.97 4.64
C ALA A 65 0.13 -15.14 5.29
N LEU A 66 0.65 -16.38 5.17
CA LEU A 66 0.09 -17.56 5.82
C LEU A 66 0.15 -17.44 7.36
N ALA A 67 1.29 -17.00 7.91
CA ALA A 67 1.41 -16.76 9.33
C ALA A 67 0.41 -15.72 9.85
N LEU A 68 0.22 -14.62 9.11
CA LEU A 68 -0.78 -13.61 9.46
C LEU A 68 -2.22 -14.16 9.35
N ALA A 69 -2.48 -15.04 8.37
CA ALA A 69 -3.79 -15.67 8.23
C ALA A 69 -4.11 -16.58 9.44
N GLU A 70 -3.15 -17.34 9.95
CA GLU A 70 -3.33 -18.14 11.16
C GLU A 70 -3.66 -17.27 12.37
N VAL A 71 -2.92 -16.16 12.56
CA VAL A 71 -3.19 -15.20 13.64
C VAL A 71 -4.60 -14.60 13.51
N ALA A 72 -5.03 -14.28 12.29
CA ALA A 72 -6.35 -13.73 12.02
C ALA A 72 -7.49 -14.70 12.36
N VAL A 73 -7.27 -16.01 12.19
CA VAL A 73 -8.24 -17.05 12.59
C VAL A 73 -8.32 -17.19 14.12
N ILE A 74 -7.18 -17.09 14.81
CA ILE A 74 -7.12 -17.19 16.27
C ILE A 74 -7.73 -15.94 16.94
N LEU A 75 -7.52 -14.76 16.34
CA LEU A 75 -7.99 -13.48 16.84
C LEU A 75 -8.97 -12.81 15.86
N PRO A 76 -10.20 -13.29 15.71
CA PRO A 76 -11.18 -12.82 14.74
C PRO A 76 -11.81 -11.48 15.17
N ARG A 77 -10.99 -10.46 15.41
CA ARG A 77 -11.40 -9.12 15.83
C ARG A 77 -11.06 -8.10 14.74
N ALA A 78 -11.93 -7.10 14.59
CA ALA A 78 -11.64 -5.96 13.71
C ALA A 78 -10.46 -5.14 14.26
N GLY A 79 -9.53 -4.73 13.38
CA GLY A 79 -8.37 -3.91 13.73
C GLY A 79 -7.02 -4.44 13.22
N GLY A 80 -6.99 -5.62 12.59
CA GLY A 80 -5.80 -6.17 11.92
C GLY A 80 -4.55 -6.19 12.81
N ASN A 81 -3.42 -5.76 12.27
CA ASN A 81 -2.12 -5.80 12.96
C ASN A 81 -2.11 -5.06 14.31
N TYR A 82 -2.92 -4.02 14.47
CA TYR A 82 -3.06 -3.33 15.76
C TYR A 82 -3.52 -4.28 16.86
N VAL A 83 -4.55 -5.08 16.57
CA VAL A 83 -5.10 -6.03 17.54
C VAL A 83 -4.10 -7.14 17.82
N PHE A 84 -3.46 -7.68 16.79
CA PHE A 84 -2.47 -8.75 16.93
C PHE A 84 -1.30 -8.33 17.82
N LEU A 85 -0.73 -7.16 17.57
CA LEU A 85 0.38 -6.64 18.37
C LEU A 85 -0.03 -6.27 19.79
N ARG A 86 -1.24 -5.75 19.96
CA ARG A 86 -1.77 -5.44 21.28
C ARG A 86 -1.99 -6.69 22.15
N GLU A 87 -2.49 -7.76 21.56
CA GLU A 87 -2.72 -9.02 22.30
C GLU A 87 -1.40 -9.75 22.58
N ALA A 88 -0.44 -9.73 21.63
CA ALA A 88 0.84 -10.41 21.77
C ALA A 88 1.82 -9.67 22.70
N TYR A 89 1.92 -8.35 22.58
CA TYR A 89 2.98 -7.53 23.22
C TYR A 89 2.43 -6.44 24.14
N GLY A 90 1.09 -6.35 24.30
CA GLY A 90 0.46 -5.42 25.18
C GLY A 90 0.10 -4.06 24.56
N ARG A 91 -0.51 -3.20 25.39
CA ARG A 91 -1.12 -1.93 24.94
C ARG A 91 -0.12 -0.96 24.30
N LEU A 92 1.11 -0.92 24.79
CA LEU A 92 2.15 -0.02 24.26
C LEU A 92 2.51 -0.39 22.83
N ALA A 93 2.70 -1.68 22.54
CA ALA A 93 3.01 -2.15 21.19
C ALA A 93 1.88 -1.85 20.18
N GLY A 94 0.63 -2.06 20.59
CA GLY A 94 -0.53 -1.67 19.80
C GLY A 94 -0.57 -0.17 19.53
N PHE A 95 -0.33 0.66 20.53
CA PHE A 95 -0.29 2.12 20.37
C PHE A 95 0.81 2.56 19.41
N LEU A 96 2.03 2.05 19.58
CA LEU A 96 3.17 2.38 18.71
C LEU A 96 2.89 1.97 17.27
N TRP A 97 2.29 0.79 17.05
CA TRP A 97 1.88 0.38 15.72
C TRP A 97 0.87 1.35 15.09
N GLY A 98 -0.22 1.68 15.81
CA GLY A 98 -1.24 2.60 15.30
C GLY A 98 -0.68 3.99 15.00
N TRP A 99 0.22 4.48 15.84
CA TRP A 99 0.94 5.74 15.63
C TRP A 99 1.80 5.69 14.35
N THR A 100 2.59 4.62 14.19
CA THR A 100 3.46 4.43 13.01
C THR A 100 2.62 4.23 11.75
N ASP A 101 1.53 3.45 11.79
CA ASP A 101 0.65 3.25 10.65
C ASP A 101 0.06 4.57 10.18
N PHE A 102 -0.45 5.38 11.10
CA PHE A 102 -1.07 6.67 10.77
C PHE A 102 -0.06 7.68 10.21
N TRP A 103 1.05 7.93 10.93
CA TRP A 103 1.98 9.00 10.58
C TRP A 103 2.97 8.62 9.49
N MET A 104 3.43 7.38 9.42
CA MET A 104 4.48 6.97 8.49
C MET A 104 3.93 6.17 7.32
N ILE A 105 3.17 5.10 7.59
CA ILE A 105 2.78 4.15 6.53
C ILE A 105 1.70 4.77 5.63
N ARG A 106 0.63 5.31 6.18
CA ARG A 106 -0.47 5.90 5.40
C ARG A 106 -0.04 7.17 4.67
N THR A 107 0.61 8.08 5.39
CA THR A 107 1.09 9.34 4.81
C THR A 107 2.17 9.10 3.76
N GLY A 108 3.13 8.20 4.05
CA GLY A 108 4.17 7.82 3.10
C GLY A 108 3.63 7.14 1.84
N SER A 109 2.61 6.29 1.96
CA SER A 109 1.96 5.66 0.81
C SER A 109 1.28 6.68 -0.11
N ILE A 110 0.56 7.64 0.45
CA ILE A 110 -0.09 8.71 -0.32
C ILE A 110 0.96 9.58 -1.01
N ALA A 111 2.01 9.97 -0.30
CA ALA A 111 3.10 10.76 -0.86
C ALA A 111 3.83 10.02 -2.00
N ALA A 112 4.09 8.73 -1.84
CA ALA A 112 4.72 7.91 -2.87
C ALA A 112 3.86 7.81 -4.15
N LEU A 113 2.55 7.61 -4.01
CA LEU A 113 1.62 7.58 -5.15
C LEU A 113 1.56 8.94 -5.87
N ALA A 114 1.51 10.04 -5.12
CA ALA A 114 1.52 11.38 -5.67
C ALA A 114 2.82 11.71 -6.41
N ALA A 115 3.97 11.27 -5.89
CA ALA A 115 5.26 11.42 -6.55
C ALA A 115 5.32 10.65 -7.87
N VAL A 116 4.87 9.39 -7.88
CA VAL A 116 4.81 8.56 -9.11
C VAL A 116 3.88 9.19 -10.15
N PHE A 117 2.75 9.74 -9.73
CA PHE A 117 1.83 10.44 -10.62
C PHE A 117 2.48 11.68 -11.24
N SER A 118 3.16 12.51 -10.42
CA SER A 118 3.89 13.69 -10.88
C SER A 118 4.99 13.34 -11.89
N GLU A 119 5.79 12.31 -11.62
CA GLU A 119 6.80 11.80 -12.56
C GLU A 119 6.17 11.31 -13.87
N SER A 120 5.04 10.60 -13.82
CA SER A 120 4.37 10.09 -14.99
C SER A 120 3.85 11.21 -15.89
N ILE A 121 3.30 12.27 -15.31
CA ILE A 121 2.89 13.48 -16.07
C ILE A 121 4.11 14.13 -16.72
N HIS A 122 5.21 14.26 -15.98
CA HIS A 122 6.45 14.83 -16.50
C HIS A 122 6.96 14.03 -17.71
N ASP A 123 6.96 12.70 -17.63
CA ASP A 123 7.40 11.83 -18.72
C ASP A 123 6.50 11.94 -19.95
N VAL A 124 5.18 12.01 -19.77
CA VAL A 124 4.22 12.19 -20.88
C VAL A 124 4.44 13.54 -21.57
N ILE A 125 4.59 14.63 -20.82
CA ILE A 125 4.80 15.97 -21.37
C ILE A 125 6.14 16.00 -22.13
N ARG A 126 7.19 15.39 -21.59
CA ARG A 126 8.50 15.31 -22.21
C ARG A 126 8.45 14.54 -23.53
N GLN A 127 7.77 13.40 -23.54
CA GLN A 127 7.62 12.57 -24.74
C GLN A 127 6.81 13.30 -25.82
N THR A 128 5.76 13.99 -25.44
CA THR A 128 4.90 14.76 -26.38
C THR A 128 5.63 15.94 -26.99
N ARG A 129 6.57 16.56 -26.26
CA ARG A 129 7.38 17.67 -26.73
C ARG A 129 8.70 17.27 -27.41
N GLY A 130 9.01 15.99 -27.52
CA GLY A 130 10.23 15.49 -28.18
C GLY A 130 11.52 15.91 -27.47
N LEU A 131 11.48 16.14 -26.14
CA LEU A 131 12.65 16.54 -25.38
C LEU A 131 13.51 15.33 -25.02
N GLU A 132 14.85 15.48 -25.11
CA GLU A 132 15.78 14.40 -24.78
C GLU A 132 15.67 13.91 -23.33
N SER A 133 16.06 12.64 -23.13
CA SER A 133 16.12 12.02 -21.80
C SER A 133 17.15 12.75 -20.93
N GLY A 134 16.68 13.38 -19.84
CA GLY A 134 17.52 14.13 -18.92
C GLY A 134 17.19 15.61 -18.78
N VAL A 135 16.42 16.19 -19.70
CA VAL A 135 15.94 17.57 -19.57
C VAL A 135 14.77 17.60 -18.58
N ARG A 136 14.90 18.31 -17.47
CA ARG A 136 13.78 18.59 -16.57
C ARG A 136 12.85 19.63 -17.22
N VAL A 137 11.63 19.21 -17.53
CA VAL A 137 10.61 20.14 -18.09
C VAL A 137 10.18 21.17 -17.05
N PHE A 138 10.15 20.75 -15.80
CA PHE A 138 9.82 21.62 -14.68
C PHE A 138 10.98 21.66 -13.69
N GLY A 139 11.19 22.84 -13.07
CA GLY A 139 12.15 22.97 -11.97
C GLY A 139 11.70 22.15 -10.76
N PHE A 140 12.65 21.79 -9.89
CA PHE A 140 12.43 21.02 -8.65
C PHE A 140 11.22 21.51 -7.84
N TRP A 141 11.05 22.81 -7.71
CA TRP A 141 9.94 23.42 -6.96
C TRP A 141 8.57 23.21 -7.61
N VAL A 142 8.50 23.18 -8.94
CA VAL A 142 7.24 22.94 -9.67
C VAL A 142 6.81 21.48 -9.53
N GLU A 143 7.75 20.54 -9.59
CA GLU A 143 7.50 19.13 -9.40
C GLU A 143 6.98 18.85 -7.97
N GLN A 144 7.60 19.47 -6.96
CA GLN A 144 7.12 19.40 -5.58
C GLN A 144 5.74 20.00 -5.40
N SER A 145 5.48 21.16 -6.00
CA SER A 145 4.17 21.82 -5.90
C SER A 145 3.06 21.02 -6.59
N MET A 146 3.34 20.35 -7.70
CA MET A 146 2.40 19.42 -8.35
C MET A 146 2.06 18.24 -7.45
N THR A 147 3.06 17.64 -6.80
CA THR A 147 2.84 16.54 -5.85
C THR A 147 1.96 16.99 -4.68
N VAL A 148 2.22 18.15 -4.11
CA VAL A 148 1.40 18.73 -3.02
C VAL A 148 -0.03 19.03 -3.51
N ALA A 149 -0.19 19.58 -4.71
CA ALA A 149 -1.51 19.86 -5.28
C ALA A 149 -2.34 18.59 -5.50
N VAL A 150 -1.70 17.51 -5.97
CA VAL A 150 -2.36 16.19 -6.13
C VAL A 150 -2.81 15.64 -4.78
N ILE A 151 -1.96 15.71 -3.75
CA ILE A 151 -2.32 15.28 -2.40
C ILE A 151 -3.50 16.09 -1.87
N ALA A 152 -3.47 17.42 -2.03
CA ALA A 152 -4.55 18.31 -1.60
C ALA A 152 -5.86 17.99 -2.34
N ALA A 153 -5.82 17.79 -3.66
CA ALA A 153 -6.98 17.42 -4.45
C ALA A 153 -7.58 16.07 -4.01
N LEU A 154 -6.76 15.05 -3.82
CA LEU A 154 -7.21 13.74 -3.33
C LEU A 154 -7.81 13.83 -1.92
N THR A 155 -7.24 14.66 -1.07
CA THR A 155 -7.77 14.90 0.28
C THR A 155 -9.14 15.57 0.22
N LEU A 156 -9.30 16.60 -0.63
CA LEU A 156 -10.59 17.31 -0.81
C LEU A 156 -11.69 16.41 -1.37
N VAL A 157 -11.36 15.50 -2.29
CA VAL A 157 -12.33 14.54 -2.86
C VAL A 157 -12.75 13.49 -1.82
N ASN A 158 -11.94 13.24 -0.81
CA ASN A 158 -12.19 12.21 0.20
C ASN A 158 -12.87 12.75 1.49
N ILE A 159 -13.14 14.05 1.56
CA ILE A 159 -13.93 14.69 2.63
C ILE A 159 -15.40 14.77 2.20
#